data_f58a1b7002e8aa327b65dc29a309c886
#
_entry.id   f58a1b7002e8aa327b65dc29a309c886
#
_cell.length_a   1.000
_cell.length_b   1.000
_cell.length_c   1.000
_cell.angle_alpha   90.00
_cell.angle_beta   90.00
_cell.angle_gamma   90.00
#
_symmetry.space_group_name_H-M   'P 1'
#
loop_
_entity.id
_entity.type
_entity.pdbx_description
1 polymer ?
#
loop_
_entity_poly.entity_id
_entity_poly.type
_entity_poly.pdbx_seq_one_letter_code
_entity_poly.pdbx_strand_id
1 'polypeptide(L)'
;MLSPDFLWGGATAANQYEGAYREGGRGLSVNDVHRGCHCGQTRQIDGQIQPGAYYPSHEAVDFYHHYKEDIALFAEMGFKCF
;
A
#
# COMPACT_ATOMS: atom_id res chain seq x y z
N MET A 1 19.37 13.47 24.62
CA MET A 1 18.20 12.59 24.87
C MET A 1 16.95 13.27 24.35
N LEU A 2 16.11 12.51 23.67
CA LEU A 2 14.85 13.04 23.17
C LEU A 2 13.83 13.21 24.29
N SER A 3 12.93 14.19 24.13
CA SER A 3 11.86 14.44 25.08
C SER A 3 10.98 13.19 25.27
N PRO A 4 10.45 12.95 26.49
CA PRO A 4 9.44 11.90 26.68
C PRO A 4 8.20 12.09 25.82
N ASP A 5 7.92 13.31 25.35
CA ASP A 5 6.78 13.63 24.49
C ASP A 5 7.10 13.47 22.99
N PHE A 6 8.32 13.04 22.65
CA PHE A 6 8.70 12.80 21.26
C PHE A 6 7.82 11.71 20.63
N LEU A 7 7.26 12.01 19.45
CA LEU A 7 6.34 11.10 18.76
C LEU A 7 7.10 10.13 17.86
N TRP A 8 7.42 8.97 18.40
CA TRP A 8 7.97 7.86 17.62
C TRP A 8 6.90 7.24 16.76
N GLY A 9 7.22 6.97 15.50
CA GLY A 9 6.23 6.40 14.60
C GLY A 9 6.81 6.00 13.25
N GLY A 10 5.93 5.82 12.28
CA GLY A 10 6.30 5.42 10.94
C GLY A 10 5.34 5.97 9.91
N ALA A 11 5.61 5.63 8.66
CA ALA A 11 4.78 6.02 7.52
C ALA A 11 4.83 4.95 6.44
N THR A 12 3.80 4.93 5.61
CA THR A 12 3.72 4.06 4.44
C THR A 12 3.25 4.85 3.23
N ALA A 13 3.33 4.23 2.05
CA ALA A 13 2.82 4.82 0.82
C ALA A 13 1.59 4.05 0.33
N ALA A 14 0.57 4.78 -0.07
CA ALA A 14 -0.73 4.21 -0.44
C ALA A 14 -0.63 3.07 -1.45
N ASN A 15 0.10 3.27 -2.55
CA ASN A 15 0.18 2.29 -3.63
C ASN A 15 0.84 0.98 -3.23
N GLN A 16 1.67 1.01 -2.19
CA GLN A 16 2.40 -0.15 -1.70
C GLN A 16 1.66 -0.84 -0.57
N TYR A 17 0.62 -0.23 -0.04
CA TYR A 17 0.06 -0.62 1.25
C TYR A 17 -1.44 -0.92 1.21
N GLU A 18 -2.22 -0.07 0.58
CA GLU A 18 -3.68 -0.12 0.73
C GLU A 18 -4.35 -1.37 0.16
N GLY A 19 -4.04 -1.78 -1.06
CA GLY A 19 -4.83 -2.79 -1.76
C GLY A 19 -6.24 -2.28 -2.07
N ALA A 20 -7.19 -3.20 -2.22
CA ALA A 20 -8.62 -2.89 -2.39
C ALA A 20 -8.90 -1.83 -3.46
N TYR A 21 -8.24 -1.91 -4.59
CA TYR A 21 -8.18 -0.85 -5.61
C TYR A 21 -9.53 -0.48 -6.24
N ARG A 22 -10.56 -1.31 -6.06
CA ARG A 22 -11.91 -1.05 -6.58
C ARG A 22 -12.97 -0.85 -5.50
N GLU A 23 -12.60 -0.90 -4.24
CA GLU A 23 -13.55 -0.79 -3.15
C GLU A 23 -13.82 0.68 -2.75
N GLY A 24 -14.94 0.91 -2.08
CA GLY A 24 -15.30 2.24 -1.60
C GLY A 24 -15.62 3.24 -2.69
N GLY A 25 -15.92 2.80 -3.92
CA GLY A 25 -16.20 3.71 -5.03
C GLY A 25 -14.96 4.35 -5.64
N ARG A 26 -13.78 3.83 -5.33
CA ARG A 26 -12.51 4.37 -5.80
C ARG A 26 -12.34 4.19 -7.31
N GLY A 27 -11.91 5.25 -7.99
CA GLY A 27 -11.48 5.18 -9.39
C GLY A 27 -10.04 4.68 -9.51
N LEU A 28 -9.68 4.23 -10.70
CA LEU A 28 -8.33 3.74 -10.95
C LEU A 28 -7.30 4.87 -11.02
N SER A 29 -6.10 4.61 -10.51
CA SER A 29 -4.94 5.48 -10.64
C SER A 29 -3.93 4.89 -11.63
N VAL A 30 -2.87 5.66 -11.94
CA VAL A 30 -1.78 5.17 -12.79
C VAL A 30 -1.14 3.91 -12.21
N ASN A 31 -1.00 3.83 -10.89
CA ASN A 31 -0.40 2.67 -10.25
C ASN A 31 -1.24 1.41 -10.39
N ASP A 32 -2.55 1.53 -10.54
CA ASP A 32 -3.44 0.38 -10.70
C ASP A 32 -3.30 -0.27 -12.09
N VAL A 33 -2.71 0.41 -13.04
CA VAL A 33 -2.43 -0.10 -14.39
C VAL A 33 -0.94 -0.24 -14.67
N HIS A 34 -0.11 -0.18 -13.63
CA HIS A 34 1.33 -0.33 -13.71
C HIS A 34 1.69 -1.79 -13.42
N ARG A 35 2.05 -2.53 -14.47
CA ARG A 35 2.37 -3.95 -14.37
C ARG A 35 3.58 -4.22 -13.50
N GLY A 36 3.54 -5.33 -12.77
CA GLY A 36 4.73 -5.94 -12.21
C GLY A 36 5.58 -6.57 -13.32
N CYS A 37 6.86 -6.73 -13.06
CA CYS A 37 7.78 -7.35 -14.01
C CYS A 37 8.83 -8.18 -13.26
N HIS A 38 9.41 -9.14 -13.99
CA HIS A 38 10.56 -9.88 -13.50
C HIS A 38 11.84 -9.08 -13.70
N CYS A 39 12.90 -9.48 -13.00
CA CYS A 39 14.20 -8.85 -13.14
C CYS A 39 14.66 -8.83 -14.62
N GLY A 40 15.10 -7.68 -15.08
CA GLY A 40 15.54 -7.49 -16.47
C GLY A 40 14.45 -7.09 -17.45
N GLN A 41 13.18 -7.05 -17.01
CA GLN A 41 12.07 -6.57 -17.84
C GLN A 41 11.75 -5.11 -17.52
N THR A 42 11.30 -4.37 -18.53
CA THR A 42 10.82 -3.01 -18.35
C THR A 42 9.37 -3.05 -17.88
N ARG A 43 9.06 -2.30 -16.82
CA ARG A 43 7.69 -2.16 -16.35
C ARG A 43 6.87 -1.35 -17.37
N GLN A 44 5.59 -1.69 -17.48
CA GLN A 44 4.68 -1.06 -18.43
C GLN A 44 3.48 -0.45 -17.70
N ILE A 45 2.98 0.65 -18.24
CA ILE A 45 1.73 1.26 -17.79
C ILE A 45 0.69 1.00 -18.88
N ASP A 46 -0.37 0.26 -18.53
CA ASP A 46 -1.44 -0.06 -19.47
C ASP A 46 -2.48 1.08 -19.50
N GLY A 47 -3.21 1.18 -20.61
CA GLY A 47 -4.32 2.13 -20.70
C GLY A 47 -5.55 1.68 -19.91
N GLN A 48 -5.65 0.38 -19.69
CA GLN A 48 -6.71 -0.28 -18.91
C GLN A 48 -6.18 -1.59 -18.37
N ILE A 49 -6.88 -2.16 -17.40
CA ILE A 49 -6.50 -3.44 -16.82
C ILE A 49 -6.63 -4.54 -17.89
N GLN A 50 -5.52 -5.26 -18.14
CA GLN A 50 -5.48 -6.36 -19.10
C GLN A 50 -5.69 -7.70 -18.41
N PRO A 51 -6.53 -8.60 -18.96
CA PRO A 51 -6.68 -9.95 -18.41
C PRO A 51 -5.35 -10.69 -18.39
N GLY A 52 -5.08 -11.39 -17.29
CA GLY A 52 -3.87 -12.18 -17.12
C GLY A 52 -2.61 -11.40 -16.78
N ALA A 53 -2.65 -10.07 -16.76
CA ALA A 53 -1.53 -9.26 -16.33
C ALA A 53 -1.50 -9.12 -14.79
N TYR A 54 -0.30 -8.99 -14.24
CA TYR A 54 -0.12 -8.84 -12.80
C TYR A 54 0.12 -7.39 -12.43
N TYR A 55 -0.70 -6.89 -11.53
CA TYR A 55 -0.61 -5.51 -11.03
C TYR A 55 -0.39 -5.55 -9.51
N PRO A 56 0.86 -5.35 -9.04
CA PRO A 56 1.19 -5.51 -7.61
C PRO A 56 0.36 -4.64 -6.67
N SER A 57 -0.01 -3.43 -7.10
CA SER A 57 -0.75 -2.50 -6.25
C SER A 57 -2.20 -2.89 -6.02
N HIS A 58 -2.74 -3.85 -6.78
CA HIS A 58 -4.12 -4.31 -6.57
C HIS A 58 -4.31 -4.98 -5.21
N GLU A 59 -3.31 -5.68 -4.73
CA GLU A 59 -3.33 -6.32 -3.42
C GLU A 59 -2.38 -5.61 -2.45
N ALA A 60 -1.11 -5.45 -2.85
CA ALA A 60 -0.06 -4.87 -2.03
C ALA A 60 -0.04 -5.54 -0.64
N VAL A 61 0.00 -4.77 0.45
CA VAL A 61 -0.10 -5.29 1.82
C VAL A 61 -1.56 -5.50 2.23
N ASP A 62 -2.50 -4.99 1.44
CA ASP A 62 -3.95 -5.07 1.69
C ASP A 62 -4.36 -4.44 3.03
N PHE A 63 -3.82 -3.28 3.31
CA PHE A 63 -4.10 -2.54 4.54
C PHE A 63 -5.59 -2.19 4.67
N TYR A 64 -6.28 -1.96 3.56
CA TYR A 64 -7.70 -1.67 3.57
C TYR A 64 -8.49 -2.72 4.36
N HIS A 65 -8.15 -4.00 4.20
CA HIS A 65 -8.83 -5.09 4.89
C HIS A 65 -8.20 -5.46 6.24
N HIS A 66 -7.00 -4.96 6.55
CA HIS A 66 -6.24 -5.35 7.74
C HIS A 66 -5.87 -4.18 8.66
N TYR A 67 -6.35 -2.97 8.37
CA TYR A 67 -5.89 -1.77 9.08
C TYR A 67 -6.10 -1.83 10.60
N LYS A 68 -7.17 -2.44 11.07
CA LYS A 68 -7.46 -2.53 12.51
C LYS A 68 -6.40 -3.36 13.24
N GLU A 69 -6.06 -4.51 12.67
CA GLU A 69 -5.03 -5.39 13.24
C GLU A 69 -3.66 -4.75 13.15
N ASP A 70 -3.35 -4.14 12.01
CA ASP A 70 -2.05 -3.52 11.77
C ASP A 70 -1.82 -2.33 12.70
N ILE A 71 -2.84 -1.49 12.90
CA ILE A 71 -2.74 -0.35 13.83
C ILE A 71 -2.56 -0.84 15.26
N ALA A 72 -3.25 -1.91 15.64
CA ALA A 72 -3.07 -2.51 16.97
C ALA A 72 -1.64 -3.00 17.16
N LEU A 73 -1.04 -3.61 16.14
CA LEU A 73 0.36 -4.04 16.17
C LEU A 73 1.32 -2.85 16.29
N PHE A 74 1.07 -1.76 15.58
CA PHE A 74 1.87 -0.54 15.70
C PHE A 74 1.81 0.02 17.12
N ALA A 75 0.64 0.04 17.73
CA ALA A 75 0.47 0.47 19.11
C ALA A 75 1.26 -0.42 20.09
N GLU A 76 1.23 -1.72 19.86
CA GLU A 76 1.99 -2.69 20.66
C GLU A 76 3.49 -2.49 20.52
N MET A 77 3.98 -2.09 19.34
CA MET A 77 5.37 -1.74 19.09
C MET A 77 5.79 -0.43 19.75
N GLY A 78 4.83 0.35 20.24
CA GLY A 78 5.11 1.62 20.89
C GLY A 78 4.99 2.85 19.99
N PHE A 79 4.41 2.73 18.80
CA PHE A 79 4.18 3.88 17.92
C PHE A 79 3.23 4.87 18.56
N LYS A 80 3.58 6.15 18.45
CA LYS A 80 2.75 7.27 18.93
C LYS A 80 2.12 8.04 17.77
N CYS A 81 2.59 7.83 16.54
CA CYS A 81 2.02 8.41 15.33
C CYS A 81 2.28 7.47 14.14
N PHE A 82 1.43 7.65 13.14
CA PHE A 82 1.54 6.87 11.90
C PHE A 82 0.91 7.64 10.76
#